data_0a86df84bd6d34de63bc36da88287821
#
_entry.id   0a86df84bd6d34de63bc36da88287821
#
_cell.length_a   1.000
_cell.length_b   1.000
_cell.length_c   1.000
_cell.angle_alpha   90.00
_cell.angle_beta   90.00
_cell.angle_gamma   90.00
#
_symmetry.space_group_name_H-M   'P 1'
#
loop_
_entity.id
_entity.type
_entity.pdbx_description
1 polymer ?
#
loop_
_entity_poly.entity_id
_entity_poly.type
_entity_poly.pdbx_seq_one_letter_code
_entity_poly.pdbx_strand_id
1 'polypeptide(L)'
;LKSDRTTKWFAIAAIALFAINMRTAVSSVSPIVTYIQKEISLPIVTIGLLGLAAPLAFAIATSLANTPARRIGVEKTLIGTALLIVGGHALRALAWDSTALFAGSLMSLLGMGIGNILLPVLVRKYFPNRVGLVSSFYISLTAISATAASFVAVPVAEAAGWRLSLGQWGFLAVLTLLPLLALRHNSVPEQRELNQPRQKAIWRSPTAWAIFGTQGMTSVFGYV
;
A
#
# COMPACT_ATOMS: atom_id res chain seq x y z
N LEU A 1 -1.68 26.35 18.97
CA LEU A 1 -2.84 25.46 19.16
C LEU A 1 -3.62 25.18 17.87
N LYS A 2 -3.85 26.17 16.98
CA LYS A 2 -4.52 25.96 15.67
C LYS A 2 -3.67 25.10 14.72
N SER A 3 -2.36 25.31 14.68
CA SER A 3 -1.42 24.57 13.81
C SER A 3 -1.42 23.06 14.11
N ASP A 4 -1.47 22.65 15.39
CA ASP A 4 -1.45 21.24 15.79
C ASP A 4 -2.74 20.51 15.37
N ARG A 5 -3.90 21.15 15.51
CA ARG A 5 -5.19 20.56 15.11
C ARG A 5 -5.29 20.33 13.60
N THR A 6 -4.87 21.30 12.80
CA THR A 6 -4.88 21.22 11.34
C THR A 6 -3.94 20.12 10.84
N THR A 7 -2.74 20.01 11.42
CA THR A 7 -1.78 18.95 11.10
C THR A 7 -2.34 17.56 11.39
N LYS A 8 -3.05 17.39 12.51
CA LYS A 8 -3.71 16.11 12.84
C LYS A 8 -4.81 15.74 11.86
N TRP A 9 -5.59 16.71 11.36
CA TRP A 9 -6.57 16.44 10.32
C TRP A 9 -5.93 15.99 9.01
N PHE A 10 -4.86 16.64 8.56
CA PHE A 10 -4.11 16.17 7.40
C PHE A 10 -3.50 14.78 7.62
N ALA A 11 -3.02 14.48 8.84
CA ALA A 11 -2.50 13.15 9.16
C ALA A 11 -3.59 12.08 9.08
N ILE A 12 -4.80 12.32 9.64
CA ILE A 12 -5.92 11.38 9.53
C ILE A 12 -6.34 11.20 8.07
N ALA A 13 -6.46 12.28 7.30
CA ALA A 13 -6.81 12.21 5.89
C ALA A 13 -5.77 11.43 5.08
N ALA A 14 -4.47 11.67 5.32
CA ALA A 14 -3.39 10.91 4.68
C ALA A 14 -3.45 9.43 5.02
N ILE A 15 -3.62 9.08 6.31
CA ILE A 15 -3.73 7.70 6.79
C ILE A 15 -4.96 7.02 6.16
N ALA A 16 -6.12 7.67 6.14
CA ALA A 16 -7.35 7.10 5.60
C ALA A 16 -7.26 6.86 4.09
N LEU A 17 -6.85 7.87 3.32
CA LEU A 17 -6.71 7.76 1.87
C LEU A 17 -5.64 6.74 1.48
N PHE A 18 -4.51 6.71 2.21
CA PHE A 18 -3.47 5.71 1.97
C PHE A 18 -3.98 4.29 2.28
N ALA A 19 -4.70 4.11 3.39
CA ALA A 19 -5.30 2.83 3.77
C ALA A 19 -6.26 2.29 2.71
N ILE A 20 -7.11 3.15 2.13
CA ILE A 20 -8.00 2.79 1.03
C ILE A 20 -7.20 2.27 -0.18
N ASN A 21 -6.05 2.86 -0.49
CA ASN A 21 -5.21 2.43 -1.60
C ASN A 21 -4.50 1.07 -1.36
N MET A 22 -4.35 0.61 -0.11
CA MET A 22 -3.47 -0.52 0.23
C MET A 22 -3.90 -1.89 -0.31
N ARG A 23 -5.15 -2.06 -0.72
CA ARG A 23 -5.68 -3.34 -1.22
C ARG A 23 -6.25 -3.27 -2.62
N THR A 24 -6.40 -2.09 -3.19
CA THR A 24 -7.07 -1.90 -4.47
C THR A 24 -6.39 -2.62 -5.62
N ALA A 25 -5.04 -2.57 -5.71
CA ALA A 25 -4.31 -3.24 -6.80
C ALA A 25 -4.36 -4.77 -6.71
N VAL A 26 -4.42 -5.33 -5.50
CA VAL A 26 -4.53 -6.78 -5.29
C VAL A 26 -5.94 -7.25 -5.65
N SER A 27 -6.96 -6.60 -5.05
CA SER A 27 -8.33 -7.08 -5.07
C SER A 27 -9.06 -6.80 -6.40
N SER A 28 -8.60 -5.83 -7.21
CA SER A 28 -9.26 -5.47 -8.46
C SER A 28 -8.91 -6.35 -9.66
N VAL A 29 -7.81 -7.10 -9.63
CA VAL A 29 -7.35 -7.87 -10.80
C VAL A 29 -8.11 -9.18 -10.95
N SER A 30 -8.21 -9.96 -9.87
CA SER A 30 -8.77 -11.31 -9.91
C SER A 30 -10.18 -11.37 -10.53
N PRO A 31 -11.14 -10.50 -10.17
CA PRO A 31 -12.49 -10.55 -10.73
C PRO A 31 -12.59 -10.28 -12.22
N ILE A 32 -11.60 -9.58 -12.79
CA ILE A 32 -11.64 -9.13 -14.19
C ILE A 32 -10.62 -9.79 -15.11
N VAL A 33 -9.93 -10.84 -14.64
CA VAL A 33 -8.93 -11.57 -15.43
C VAL A 33 -9.49 -12.03 -16.77
N THR A 34 -10.72 -12.54 -16.80
CA THR A 34 -11.39 -12.98 -18.03
C THR A 34 -11.64 -11.84 -19.02
N TYR A 35 -11.90 -10.64 -18.55
CA TYR A 35 -12.04 -9.44 -19.41
C TYR A 35 -10.68 -9.03 -19.99
N ILE A 36 -9.62 -9.12 -19.22
CA ILE A 36 -8.26 -8.83 -19.68
C ILE A 36 -7.82 -9.83 -20.75
N GLN A 37 -8.12 -11.12 -20.56
CA GLN A 37 -7.77 -12.19 -21.49
C GLN A 37 -8.45 -12.07 -22.87
N LYS A 38 -9.54 -11.34 -22.99
CA LYS A 38 -10.20 -11.09 -24.29
C LYS A 38 -9.38 -10.15 -25.18
N GLU A 39 -8.54 -9.30 -24.62
CA GLU A 39 -7.76 -8.30 -25.35
C GLU A 39 -6.26 -8.54 -25.30
N ILE A 40 -5.75 -9.09 -24.21
CA ILE A 40 -4.33 -9.34 -23.99
C ILE A 40 -4.13 -10.84 -23.76
N SER A 41 -3.22 -11.42 -24.51
CA SER A 41 -2.79 -12.80 -24.25
C SER A 41 -2.11 -12.87 -22.87
N LEU A 42 -2.75 -13.59 -21.94
CA LEU A 42 -2.21 -13.87 -20.60
C LEU A 42 -1.79 -15.35 -20.54
N PRO A 43 -0.52 -15.66 -20.76
CA PRO A 43 0.01 -17.01 -20.53
C PRO A 43 -0.28 -17.44 -19.08
N ILE A 44 -0.51 -18.74 -18.86
CA ILE A 44 -0.82 -19.27 -17.53
C ILE A 44 0.27 -18.93 -16.51
N VAL A 45 1.53 -18.84 -16.96
CA VAL A 45 2.67 -18.41 -16.16
C VAL A 45 2.49 -16.96 -15.67
N THR A 46 2.01 -16.05 -16.55
CA THR A 46 1.77 -14.64 -16.16
C THR A 46 0.65 -14.53 -15.14
N ILE A 47 -0.41 -15.33 -15.25
CA ILE A 47 -1.48 -15.37 -14.25
C ILE A 47 -0.93 -15.83 -12.89
N GLY A 48 -0.13 -16.90 -12.88
CA GLY A 48 0.54 -17.38 -11.68
C GLY A 48 1.48 -16.33 -11.07
N LEU A 49 2.25 -15.63 -11.90
CA LEU A 49 3.14 -14.55 -11.46
C LEU A 49 2.34 -13.34 -10.89
N LEU A 50 1.20 -13.01 -11.47
CA LEU A 50 0.32 -11.97 -10.91
C LEU A 50 -0.19 -12.35 -9.51
N GLY A 51 -0.50 -13.63 -9.28
CA GLY A 51 -0.87 -14.13 -7.96
C GLY A 51 0.28 -14.04 -6.94
N LEU A 52 1.51 -14.31 -7.38
CA LEU A 52 2.70 -14.21 -6.54
C LEU A 52 3.25 -12.78 -6.40
N ALA A 53 2.82 -11.85 -7.24
CA ALA A 53 3.34 -10.48 -7.27
C ALA A 53 3.16 -9.74 -5.94
N ALA A 54 2.04 -9.94 -5.24
CA ALA A 54 1.76 -9.28 -3.97
C ALA A 54 2.72 -9.73 -2.85
N PRO A 55 2.86 -11.04 -2.53
CA PRO A 55 3.83 -11.47 -1.51
C PRO A 55 5.27 -11.12 -1.87
N LEU A 56 5.67 -11.23 -3.14
CA LEU A 56 7.01 -10.84 -3.58
C LEU A 56 7.26 -9.34 -3.43
N ALA A 57 6.31 -8.51 -3.86
CA ALA A 57 6.40 -7.05 -3.71
C ALA A 57 6.49 -6.64 -2.24
N PHE A 58 5.72 -7.27 -1.36
CA PHE A 58 5.75 -6.97 0.07
C PHE A 58 7.05 -7.42 0.72
N ALA A 59 7.61 -8.56 0.33
CA ALA A 59 8.93 -9.01 0.78
C ALA A 59 10.02 -8.00 0.38
N ILE A 60 10.04 -7.55 -0.86
CA ILE A 60 10.98 -6.54 -1.37
C ILE A 60 10.75 -5.20 -0.65
N ALA A 61 9.50 -4.79 -0.45
CA ALA A 61 9.14 -3.55 0.21
C ALA A 61 9.72 -3.45 1.63
N THR A 62 9.83 -4.57 2.37
CA THR A 62 10.42 -4.57 3.71
C THR A 62 11.88 -4.12 3.72
N SER A 63 12.64 -4.44 2.69
CA SER A 63 14.03 -4.01 2.52
C SER A 63 14.12 -2.56 2.05
N LEU A 64 13.18 -2.11 1.25
CA LEU A 64 13.19 -0.79 0.62
C LEU A 64 12.59 0.33 1.51
N ALA A 65 11.67 0.01 2.43
CA ALA A 65 10.95 1.02 3.19
C ALA A 65 11.81 1.81 4.19
N ASN A 66 12.70 1.11 4.92
CA ASN A 66 13.39 1.67 6.07
C ASN A 66 14.45 2.71 5.71
N THR A 67 15.23 2.48 4.65
CA THR A 67 16.34 3.37 4.27
C THR A 67 15.88 4.77 3.86
N PRO A 68 14.89 4.94 2.94
CA PRO A 68 14.38 6.25 2.61
C PRO A 68 13.68 6.92 3.80
N ALA A 69 12.86 6.17 4.56
CA ALA A 69 12.16 6.71 5.71
C ALA A 69 13.11 7.32 6.75
N ARG A 70 14.26 6.69 6.98
CA ARG A 70 15.30 7.21 7.89
C ARG A 70 16.08 8.39 7.30
N ARG A 71 16.33 8.44 5.99
CA ARG A 71 17.14 9.49 5.35
C ARG A 71 16.36 10.76 5.05
N ILE A 72 15.15 10.64 4.51
CA ILE A 72 14.36 11.77 4.00
C ILE A 72 13.07 12.00 4.79
N GLY A 73 12.77 11.13 5.76
CA GLY A 73 11.57 11.18 6.60
C GLY A 73 10.40 10.37 6.05
N VAL A 74 9.49 10.00 6.95
CA VAL A 74 8.34 9.12 6.65
C VAL A 74 7.39 9.75 5.64
N GLU A 75 7.07 11.05 5.79
CA GLU A 75 6.14 11.76 4.92
C GLU A 75 6.64 11.83 3.47
N LYS A 76 7.92 12.18 3.28
CA LYS A 76 8.52 12.24 1.94
C LYS A 76 8.58 10.87 1.29
N THR A 77 8.88 9.85 2.08
CA THR A 77 8.89 8.46 1.59
C THR A 77 7.49 8.03 1.19
N LEU A 78 6.46 8.35 1.97
CA LEU A 78 5.06 8.07 1.63
C LEU A 78 4.60 8.82 0.38
N ILE A 79 5.08 10.05 0.14
CA ILE A 79 4.81 10.78 -1.12
C ILE A 79 5.42 10.01 -2.31
N GLY A 80 6.68 9.61 -2.23
CA GLY A 80 7.31 8.79 -3.26
C GLY A 80 6.58 7.47 -3.48
N THR A 81 6.12 6.86 -2.40
CA THR A 81 5.32 5.63 -2.42
C THR A 81 3.96 5.83 -3.10
N ALA A 82 3.26 6.93 -2.80
CA ALA A 82 2.00 7.27 -3.47
C ALA A 82 2.20 7.53 -4.97
N LEU A 83 3.27 8.21 -5.35
CA LEU A 83 3.64 8.39 -6.76
C LEU A 83 3.92 7.06 -7.46
N LEU A 84 4.58 6.11 -6.77
CA LEU A 84 4.81 4.77 -7.28
C LEU A 84 3.48 4.03 -7.52
N ILE A 85 2.51 4.16 -6.62
CA ILE A 85 1.17 3.59 -6.77
C ILE A 85 0.44 4.24 -7.95
N VAL A 86 0.47 5.56 -8.07
CA VAL A 86 -0.12 6.30 -9.22
C VAL A 86 0.45 5.81 -10.54
N GLY A 87 1.79 5.78 -10.64
CA GLY A 87 2.49 5.30 -11.84
C GLY A 87 2.14 3.85 -12.19
N GLY A 88 2.06 2.98 -11.18
CA GLY A 88 1.67 1.59 -11.37
C GLY A 88 0.22 1.45 -11.88
N HIS A 89 -0.74 2.19 -11.33
CA HIS A 89 -2.12 2.19 -11.84
C HIS A 89 -2.23 2.79 -13.24
N ALA A 90 -1.47 3.86 -13.53
CA ALA A 90 -1.41 4.44 -14.87
C ALA A 90 -0.86 3.44 -15.90
N LEU A 91 0.23 2.74 -15.56
CA LEU A 91 0.81 1.72 -16.43
C LEU A 91 -0.17 0.54 -16.65
N ARG A 92 -0.92 0.13 -15.64
CA ARG A 92 -1.99 -0.88 -15.78
C ARG A 92 -3.13 -0.42 -16.69
N ALA A 93 -3.54 0.84 -16.57
CA ALA A 93 -4.58 1.42 -17.41
C ALA A 93 -4.15 1.53 -18.88
N LEU A 94 -2.86 1.73 -19.11
CA LEU A 94 -2.27 1.88 -20.44
C LEU A 94 -1.64 0.57 -20.97
N ALA A 95 -1.78 -0.55 -20.24
CA ALA A 95 -1.12 -1.78 -20.59
C ALA A 95 -1.56 -2.30 -21.97
N TRP A 96 -0.58 -2.54 -22.84
CA TRP A 96 -0.76 -3.07 -24.19
C TRP A 96 -0.47 -4.56 -24.30
N ASP A 97 0.25 -5.11 -23.33
CA ASP A 97 0.61 -6.52 -23.24
C ASP A 97 0.63 -7.03 -21.80
N SER A 98 0.84 -8.31 -21.63
CA SER A 98 0.93 -8.96 -20.30
C SER A 98 2.12 -8.48 -19.48
N THR A 99 3.22 -8.09 -20.12
CA THR A 99 4.43 -7.60 -19.44
C THR A 99 4.20 -6.21 -18.83
N ALA A 100 3.60 -5.31 -19.59
CA ALA A 100 3.22 -3.97 -19.10
C ALA A 100 2.21 -4.07 -17.95
N LEU A 101 1.22 -4.96 -18.05
CA LEU A 101 0.27 -5.22 -16.99
C LEU A 101 0.94 -5.74 -15.71
N PHE A 102 1.86 -6.69 -15.86
CA PHE A 102 2.62 -7.24 -14.74
C PHE A 102 3.53 -6.19 -14.10
N ALA A 103 4.27 -5.43 -14.90
CA ALA A 103 5.15 -4.37 -14.41
C ALA A 103 4.38 -3.28 -13.65
N GLY A 104 3.23 -2.82 -14.19
CA GLY A 104 2.37 -1.86 -13.52
C GLY A 104 1.77 -2.41 -12.21
N SER A 105 1.41 -3.70 -12.21
CA SER A 105 0.93 -4.39 -11.00
C SER A 105 2.03 -4.47 -9.94
N LEU A 106 3.22 -4.90 -10.30
CA LEU A 106 4.36 -4.99 -9.39
C LEU A 106 4.73 -3.62 -8.82
N MET A 107 4.72 -2.58 -9.64
CA MET A 107 4.99 -1.21 -9.22
C MET A 107 3.96 -0.70 -8.19
N SER A 108 2.66 -0.90 -8.45
CA SER A 108 1.60 -0.55 -7.48
C SER A 108 1.75 -1.34 -6.18
N LEU A 109 2.01 -2.65 -6.27
CA LEU A 109 2.13 -3.54 -5.13
C LEU A 109 3.37 -3.22 -4.27
N LEU A 110 4.50 -2.84 -4.88
CA LEU A 110 5.67 -2.35 -4.16
C LEU A 110 5.34 -1.09 -3.36
N GLY A 111 4.67 -0.13 -4.00
CA GLY A 111 4.20 1.06 -3.30
C GLY A 111 3.29 0.72 -2.12
N MET A 112 2.31 -0.16 -2.31
CA MET A 112 1.41 -0.60 -1.24
C MET A 112 2.17 -1.32 -0.11
N GLY A 113 3.15 -2.15 -0.45
CA GLY A 113 4.00 -2.85 0.54
C GLY A 113 4.81 -1.88 1.40
N ILE A 114 5.45 -0.87 0.78
CA ILE A 114 6.17 0.18 1.52
C ILE A 114 5.21 0.96 2.42
N GLY A 115 4.03 1.33 1.90
CA GLY A 115 3.00 2.02 2.67
C GLY A 115 2.53 1.21 3.88
N ASN A 116 2.37 -0.09 3.74
CA ASN A 116 1.97 -1.00 4.82
C ASN A 116 2.94 -0.96 6.01
N ILE A 117 4.23 -0.78 5.73
CA ILE A 117 5.28 -0.68 6.75
C ILE A 117 5.30 0.71 7.39
N LEU A 118 5.10 1.75 6.59
CA LEU A 118 5.27 3.13 7.06
C LEU A 118 4.01 3.72 7.70
N LEU A 119 2.83 3.19 7.38
CA LEU A 119 1.56 3.71 7.92
C LEU A 119 1.49 3.61 9.45
N PRO A 120 1.86 2.49 10.11
CA PRO A 120 1.95 2.42 11.56
C PRO A 120 2.96 3.42 12.17
N VAL A 121 4.05 3.71 11.45
CA VAL A 121 5.04 4.71 11.88
C VAL A 121 4.42 6.11 11.85
N LEU A 122 3.70 6.44 10.79
CA LEU A 122 2.96 7.70 10.68
C LEU A 122 1.92 7.84 11.79
N VAL A 123 1.17 6.77 12.10
CA VAL A 123 0.19 6.76 13.19
C VAL A 123 0.86 7.06 14.54
N ARG A 124 1.98 6.40 14.86
CA ARG A 124 2.71 6.64 16.10
C ARG A 124 3.24 8.07 16.20
N LYS A 125 3.68 8.64 15.08
CA LYS A 125 4.22 10.00 15.02
C LYS A 125 3.15 11.05 15.34
N TYR A 126 1.97 10.96 14.74
CA TYR A 126 0.92 11.98 14.88
C TYR A 126 -0.10 11.69 15.98
N PHE A 127 -0.26 10.41 16.37
CA PHE A 127 -1.27 9.96 17.34
C PHE A 127 -0.68 9.04 18.42
N PRO A 128 0.40 9.46 19.16
CA PRO A 128 1.06 8.59 20.13
C PRO A 128 0.13 8.08 21.23
N ASN A 129 -0.84 8.91 21.64
CA ASN A 129 -1.80 8.58 22.71
C ASN A 129 -3.06 7.82 22.21
N ARG A 130 -3.21 7.60 20.90
CA ARG A 130 -4.39 6.95 20.29
C ARG A 130 -4.00 5.94 19.20
N VAL A 131 -2.82 5.34 19.32
CA VAL A 131 -2.28 4.42 18.31
C VAL A 131 -3.25 3.28 18.02
N GLY A 132 -3.81 2.65 19.05
CA GLY A 132 -4.75 1.53 18.88
C GLY A 132 -6.00 1.93 18.10
N LEU A 133 -6.63 3.05 18.47
CA LEU A 133 -7.86 3.54 17.81
C LEU A 133 -7.61 3.89 16.34
N VAL A 134 -6.56 4.64 16.05
CA VAL A 134 -6.24 5.03 14.66
C VAL A 134 -5.80 3.84 13.83
N SER A 135 -5.10 2.86 14.45
CA SER A 135 -4.71 1.63 13.76
C SER A 135 -5.92 0.78 13.41
N SER A 136 -6.86 0.58 14.34
CA SER A 136 -8.11 -0.15 14.07
C SER A 136 -8.91 0.53 12.95
N PHE A 137 -9.00 1.86 12.98
CA PHE A 137 -9.68 2.63 11.95
C PHE A 137 -9.09 2.40 10.56
N TYR A 138 -7.76 2.54 10.38
CA TYR A 138 -7.18 2.35 9.05
C TYR A 138 -7.19 0.89 8.59
N ILE A 139 -7.06 -0.07 9.51
CA ILE A 139 -7.17 -1.49 9.17
C ILE A 139 -8.59 -1.80 8.66
N SER A 140 -9.64 -1.28 9.31
CA SER A 140 -11.02 -1.41 8.85
C SER A 140 -11.22 -0.79 7.46
N LEU A 141 -10.66 0.40 7.20
CA LEU A 141 -10.69 1.03 5.87
C LEU A 141 -10.00 0.16 4.81
N THR A 142 -8.88 -0.47 5.16
CA THR A 142 -8.16 -1.38 4.26
C THR A 142 -9.03 -2.59 3.89
N ALA A 143 -9.75 -3.18 4.85
CA ALA A 143 -10.67 -4.29 4.59
C ALA A 143 -11.86 -3.86 3.71
N ILE A 144 -12.47 -2.72 4.03
CA ILE A 144 -13.57 -2.14 3.23
C ILE A 144 -13.11 -1.87 1.80
N SER A 145 -11.91 -1.32 1.62
CA SER A 145 -11.38 -1.01 0.30
C SER A 145 -11.12 -2.27 -0.54
N ALA A 146 -10.69 -3.36 0.09
CA ALA A 146 -10.51 -4.64 -0.60
C ALA A 146 -11.84 -5.16 -1.17
N THR A 147 -12.88 -5.14 -0.34
CA THR A 147 -14.24 -5.55 -0.75
C THR A 147 -14.78 -4.62 -1.84
N ALA A 148 -14.68 -3.30 -1.66
CA ALA A 148 -15.13 -2.32 -2.64
C ALA A 148 -14.39 -2.49 -3.99
N ALA A 149 -13.08 -2.71 -3.96
CA ALA A 149 -12.29 -2.89 -5.18
C ALA A 149 -12.72 -4.14 -5.96
N SER A 150 -12.97 -5.26 -5.27
CA SER A 150 -13.46 -6.48 -5.91
C SER A 150 -14.88 -6.31 -6.46
N PHE A 151 -15.77 -5.66 -5.69
CA PHE A 151 -17.17 -5.48 -6.06
C PHE A 151 -17.35 -4.54 -7.27
N VAL A 152 -16.57 -3.45 -7.31
CA VAL A 152 -16.64 -2.43 -8.38
C VAL A 152 -15.91 -2.89 -9.66
N ALA A 153 -14.97 -3.84 -9.56
CA ALA A 153 -14.10 -4.22 -10.66
C ALA A 153 -14.88 -4.70 -11.90
N VAL A 154 -15.83 -5.62 -11.73
CA VAL A 154 -16.61 -6.20 -12.84
C VAL A 154 -17.57 -5.19 -13.45
N PRO A 155 -18.46 -4.49 -12.72
CA PRO A 155 -19.35 -3.50 -13.30
C PRO A 155 -18.62 -2.42 -14.11
N VAL A 156 -17.48 -1.94 -13.62
CA VAL A 156 -16.70 -0.93 -14.36
C VAL A 156 -16.03 -1.54 -15.59
N ALA A 157 -15.53 -2.78 -15.49
CA ALA A 157 -14.94 -3.47 -16.64
C ALA A 157 -15.97 -3.72 -17.76
N GLU A 158 -17.21 -4.01 -17.41
CA GLU A 158 -18.32 -4.17 -18.38
C GLU A 158 -18.74 -2.84 -19.02
N ALA A 159 -18.86 -1.79 -18.22
CA ALA A 159 -19.34 -0.50 -18.69
C ALA A 159 -18.28 0.31 -19.46
N ALA A 160 -17.02 0.26 -19.06
CA ALA A 160 -15.97 1.16 -19.54
C ALA A 160 -14.63 0.48 -19.82
N GLY A 161 -14.60 -0.84 -19.78
CA GLY A 161 -13.41 -1.65 -20.05
C GLY A 161 -12.51 -1.87 -18.83
N TRP A 162 -11.75 -2.96 -18.89
CA TRP A 162 -10.88 -3.39 -17.79
C TRP A 162 -9.76 -2.39 -17.48
N ARG A 163 -9.30 -1.62 -18.48
CA ARG A 163 -8.27 -0.58 -18.29
C ARG A 163 -8.74 0.50 -17.33
N LEU A 164 -9.95 0.99 -17.49
CA LEU A 164 -10.53 1.97 -16.57
C LEU A 164 -10.79 1.35 -15.21
N SER A 165 -11.27 0.10 -15.16
CA SER A 165 -11.50 -0.62 -13.92
C SER A 165 -10.22 -0.74 -13.06
N LEU A 166 -9.05 -0.92 -13.67
CA LEU A 166 -7.77 -0.95 -12.97
C LEU A 166 -7.20 0.45 -12.68
N GLY A 167 -7.37 1.38 -13.63
CA GLY A 167 -6.79 2.71 -13.57
C GLY A 167 -7.48 3.67 -12.59
N GLN A 168 -8.80 3.52 -12.38
CA GLN A 168 -9.59 4.42 -11.51
C GLN A 168 -9.03 4.55 -10.10
N TRP A 169 -8.39 3.52 -9.59
CA TRP A 169 -7.76 3.52 -8.26
C TRP A 169 -6.56 4.46 -8.17
N GLY A 170 -5.94 4.77 -9.30
CA GLY A 170 -4.88 5.78 -9.40
C GLY A 170 -5.35 7.16 -8.97
N PHE A 171 -6.64 7.51 -9.21
CA PHE A 171 -7.21 8.77 -8.75
C PHE A 171 -7.18 8.91 -7.23
N LEU A 172 -7.52 7.84 -6.48
CA LEU A 172 -7.41 7.85 -5.02
C LEU A 172 -5.95 7.99 -4.55
N ALA A 173 -5.01 7.38 -5.28
CA ALA A 173 -3.59 7.54 -4.98
C ALA A 173 -3.11 8.99 -5.21
N VAL A 174 -3.61 9.66 -6.24
CA VAL A 174 -3.37 11.10 -6.46
C VAL A 174 -3.96 11.94 -5.33
N LEU A 175 -5.20 11.65 -4.91
CA LEU A 175 -5.83 12.37 -3.78
C LEU A 175 -5.03 12.21 -2.49
N THR A 176 -4.37 11.07 -2.30
CA THR A 176 -3.52 10.82 -1.12
C THR A 176 -2.31 11.76 -1.07
N LEU A 177 -1.84 12.25 -2.21
CA LEU A 177 -0.73 13.20 -2.25
C LEU A 177 -1.06 14.53 -1.59
N LEU A 178 -2.31 15.00 -1.66
CA LEU A 178 -2.71 16.31 -1.13
C LEU A 178 -2.41 16.44 0.37
N PRO A 179 -2.96 15.57 1.25
CA PRO A 179 -2.65 15.66 2.67
C PRO A 179 -1.20 15.30 3.00
N LEU A 180 -0.53 14.42 2.23
CA LEU A 180 0.87 14.10 2.44
C LEU A 180 1.78 15.29 2.12
N LEU A 181 1.49 16.06 1.07
CA LEU A 181 2.24 17.28 0.73
C LEU A 181 2.05 18.36 1.80
N ALA A 182 0.83 18.51 2.33
CA ALA A 182 0.57 19.42 3.47
C ALA A 182 1.36 19.01 4.72
N LEU A 183 1.45 17.70 5.02
CA LEU A 183 2.25 17.19 6.14
C LEU A 183 3.74 17.41 5.94
N ARG A 184 4.25 17.27 4.71
CA ARG A 184 5.67 17.49 4.40
C ARG A 184 6.14 18.89 4.84
N HIS A 185 5.31 19.90 4.67
CA HIS A 185 5.66 21.28 5.01
C HIS A 185 5.81 21.48 6.53
N ASN A 186 5.14 20.65 7.33
CA ASN A 186 5.11 20.73 8.80
C ASN A 186 5.98 19.65 9.48
N SER A 187 6.70 18.83 8.71
CA SER A 187 7.52 17.76 9.29
C SER A 187 8.84 18.29 9.82
N VAL A 188 8.99 18.26 11.15
CA VAL A 188 10.30 18.42 11.80
C VAL A 188 11.12 17.15 11.51
N PRO A 189 12.39 17.25 11.06
CA PRO A 189 13.25 16.09 10.88
C PRO A 189 13.38 15.34 12.21
N GLU A 190 13.03 14.08 12.23
CA GLU A 190 13.09 13.24 13.41
C GLU A 190 14.54 12.80 13.67
N GLN A 191 15.34 13.69 14.25
CA GLN A 191 16.71 13.36 14.67
C GLN A 191 16.76 12.41 15.89
N ARG A 192 15.62 12.12 16.51
CA ARG A 192 15.56 11.40 17.79
C ARG A 192 15.61 9.86 17.70
N GLU A 193 15.29 9.25 16.56
CA GLU A 193 15.34 7.77 16.44
C GLU A 193 16.71 7.22 16.02
N LEU A 194 17.67 8.07 15.62
CA LEU A 194 19.01 7.63 15.23
C LEU A 194 19.84 7.10 16.41
N ASN A 195 19.44 7.38 17.66
CA ASN A 195 20.10 6.94 18.87
C ASN A 195 19.43 5.77 19.60
N GLN A 196 18.49 5.07 18.99
CA GLN A 196 18.04 3.82 19.58
C GLN A 196 19.19 2.80 19.52
N PRO A 197 19.52 2.16 20.65
CA PRO A 197 20.56 1.14 20.67
C PRO A 197 20.21 0.08 19.61
N ARG A 198 21.23 -0.33 18.84
CA ARG A 198 21.11 -1.37 17.82
C ARG A 198 20.31 -2.53 18.42
N GLN A 199 19.07 -2.69 18.00
CA GLN A 199 18.22 -3.79 18.46
C GLN A 199 19.01 -5.08 18.25
N LYS A 200 19.21 -5.82 19.35
CA LYS A 200 19.81 -7.17 19.32
C LYS A 200 19.12 -7.93 18.21
N ALA A 201 19.90 -8.60 17.37
CA ALA A 201 19.41 -9.25 16.16
C ALA A 201 18.08 -9.95 16.44
N ILE A 202 17.01 -9.47 15.83
CA ILE A 202 15.62 -9.95 15.98
C ILE A 202 15.55 -11.46 15.79
N TRP A 203 16.42 -12.01 14.93
CA TRP A 203 16.60 -13.44 14.68
C TRP A 203 16.99 -14.29 15.89
N ARG A 204 17.46 -13.68 16.99
CA ARG A 204 17.81 -14.36 18.24
C ARG A 204 16.70 -14.30 19.30
N SER A 205 15.59 -13.65 19.00
CA SER A 205 14.47 -13.55 19.93
C SER A 205 13.45 -14.66 19.69
N PRO A 206 13.19 -15.55 20.67
CA PRO A 206 12.13 -16.56 20.54
C PRO A 206 10.75 -15.94 20.35
N THR A 207 10.50 -14.77 20.92
CA THR A 207 9.26 -13.99 20.73
C THR A 207 9.08 -13.57 19.29
N ALA A 208 10.15 -13.16 18.60
CA ALA A 208 10.08 -12.79 17.18
C ALA A 208 9.72 -14.00 16.31
N TRP A 209 10.26 -15.17 16.61
CA TRP A 209 9.91 -16.41 15.91
C TRP A 209 8.48 -16.87 16.19
N ALA A 210 8.01 -16.72 17.42
CA ALA A 210 6.62 -17.02 17.77
C ALA A 210 5.63 -16.11 17.00
N ILE A 211 5.90 -14.80 16.93
CA ILE A 211 5.10 -13.85 16.16
C ILE A 211 5.15 -14.18 14.65
N PHE A 212 6.32 -14.50 14.13
CA PHE A 212 6.49 -14.89 12.73
C PHE A 212 5.69 -16.17 12.40
N GLY A 213 5.76 -17.18 13.27
CA GLY A 213 5.03 -18.44 13.10
C GLY A 213 3.52 -18.25 13.15
N THR A 214 3.01 -17.51 14.14
CA THR A 214 1.56 -17.22 14.26
C THR A 214 1.05 -16.41 13.08
N GLN A 215 1.78 -15.39 12.65
CA GLN A 215 1.39 -14.58 11.49
C GLN A 215 1.44 -15.38 10.18
N GLY A 216 2.46 -16.24 10.03
CA GLY A 216 2.57 -17.13 8.88
C GLY A 216 1.39 -18.12 8.80
N MET A 217 1.04 -18.76 9.92
CA MET A 217 -0.12 -19.64 10.00
C MET A 217 -1.43 -18.92 9.70
N THR A 218 -1.65 -17.75 10.28
CA THR A 218 -2.86 -16.95 10.01
C THR A 218 -2.98 -16.58 8.53
N SER A 219 -1.86 -16.29 7.88
CA SER A 219 -1.85 -15.97 6.45
C SER A 219 -2.19 -17.20 5.59
N VAL A 220 -1.70 -18.38 5.93
CA VAL A 220 -2.01 -19.63 5.21
C VAL A 220 -3.50 -19.97 5.34
N PHE A 221 -4.06 -19.89 6.55
CA PHE A 221 -5.49 -20.24 6.79
C PHE A 221 -6.45 -19.12 6.37
N GLY A 222 -6.02 -17.90 6.26
CA GLY A 222 -6.85 -16.76 5.84
C GLY A 222 -7.02 -16.61 4.34
N TYR A 223 -6.30 -17.39 3.53
CA TYR A 223 -6.38 -17.41 2.05
C TYR A 223 -6.96 -18.73 1.49
N VAL A 224 -7.35 -19.66 2.34
CA VAL A 224 -8.10 -20.88 2.00
C VAL A 224 -9.59 -20.66 2.25
#